data_b943febc7ce57cf47201566e02f5d7a2
#
_entry.id   b943febc7ce57cf47201566e02f5d7a2
#
_cell.length_a   1.000
_cell.length_b   1.000
_cell.length_c   1.000
_cell.angle_alpha   90.00
_cell.angle_beta   90.00
_cell.angle_gamma   90.00
#
_symmetry.space_group_name_H-M   'P 1'
#
loop_
_entity.id
_entity.type
_entity.pdbx_description
1 polymer ?
#
loop_
_entity_poly.entity_id
_entity_poly.type
_entity_poly.pdbx_seq_one_letter_code
_entity_poly.pdbx_strand_id
1 'polypeptide(L)'
;MKDVRALLLAAGLGTRLRPLTRSCPKCLITIGGRPLLEHWLCALYRNGITQALVNIHHHRTLVESFLARNQFQGWVYGVYEPQLLGTAGTLRQNREFFENEPVLLIHADNWCQCDFSEFLGFHSHQRPSGTSITMMTFRTSSPTACGIVEVDSKGVVQNFHEKIEDPPGNLANGAVYLLEPEVSAWIGERLFVKDFSTQVIPHFLGRIATWENQGIHRDIGMIHSLVAAQSDPQPVNCWDTADSWSRAFESHPVHHQLVGELD
;
A
#
# COMPACT_ATOMS: atom_id res chain seq x y z
N MET A 1 12.47 -18.55 -3.04
CA MET A 1 12.28 -17.19 -2.47
C MET A 1 12.07 -17.38 -0.98
N LYS A 2 12.63 -16.53 -0.10
CA LYS A 2 12.21 -16.48 1.30
C LYS A 2 10.71 -16.19 1.33
N ASP A 3 10.01 -16.68 2.31
CA ASP A 3 8.58 -16.47 2.47
C ASP A 3 8.34 -14.99 2.79
N VAL A 4 7.79 -14.22 1.85
CA VAL A 4 7.51 -12.79 2.02
C VAL A 4 6.12 -12.64 2.62
N ARG A 5 6.00 -11.91 3.73
CA ARG A 5 4.71 -11.60 4.37
C ARG A 5 4.31 -10.16 4.10
N ALA A 6 3.04 -9.92 3.80
CA ALA A 6 2.57 -8.59 3.47
C ALA A 6 1.93 -7.87 4.67
N LEU A 7 2.19 -6.56 4.78
CA LEU A 7 1.46 -5.64 5.65
C LEU A 7 0.78 -4.58 4.77
N LEU A 8 -0.56 -4.58 4.77
CA LEU A 8 -1.36 -3.59 4.06
C LEU A 8 -1.86 -2.55 5.05
N LEU A 9 -1.38 -1.32 4.90
CA LEU A 9 -1.82 -0.18 5.70
C LEU A 9 -3.11 0.39 5.11
N ALA A 10 -4.25 -0.04 5.66
CA ALA A 10 -5.60 0.28 5.19
C ALA A 10 -6.42 1.13 6.17
N ALA A 11 -5.84 1.51 7.31
CA ALA A 11 -6.52 2.19 8.41
C ALA A 11 -6.72 3.71 8.21
N GLY A 12 -6.34 4.28 7.07
CA GLY A 12 -6.42 5.70 6.78
C GLY A 12 -7.86 6.24 6.80
N LEU A 13 -8.06 7.44 7.40
CA LEU A 13 -9.39 8.07 7.52
C LEU A 13 -9.97 8.56 6.19
N GLY A 14 -9.13 8.78 5.16
CA GLY A 14 -9.58 9.22 3.83
C GLY A 14 -10.31 10.55 3.80
N THR A 15 -10.01 11.48 4.71
CA THR A 15 -10.79 12.72 4.93
C THR A 15 -10.94 13.61 3.69
N ARG A 16 -9.95 13.58 2.79
CA ARG A 16 -9.95 14.33 1.52
C ARG A 16 -10.95 13.80 0.48
N LEU A 17 -11.39 12.54 0.62
CA LEU A 17 -12.40 11.90 -0.23
C LEU A 17 -13.83 12.01 0.32
N ARG A 18 -14.08 12.85 1.32
CA ARG A 18 -15.45 13.10 1.75
C ARG A 18 -16.26 13.77 0.64
N PRO A 19 -17.53 13.38 0.42
CA PRO A 19 -18.39 12.61 1.33
C PRO A 19 -18.24 11.09 1.27
N LEU A 20 -17.59 10.48 0.27
CA LEU A 20 -17.51 9.03 0.05
C LEU A 20 -17.05 8.28 1.31
N THR A 21 -16.01 8.80 1.98
CA THR A 21 -15.42 8.17 3.16
C THR A 21 -16.16 8.42 4.47
N ARG A 22 -17.34 9.05 4.43
CA ARG A 22 -18.23 9.12 5.60
C ARG A 22 -18.92 7.79 5.89
N SER A 23 -19.18 7.01 4.86
CA SER A 23 -19.89 5.72 4.94
C SER A 23 -19.03 4.51 4.57
N CYS A 24 -17.91 4.70 3.86
CA CYS A 24 -17.06 3.64 3.35
C CYS A 24 -15.59 3.95 3.63
N PRO A 25 -14.78 2.99 4.15
CA PRO A 25 -13.36 3.23 4.32
C PRO A 25 -12.68 3.34 2.95
N LYS A 26 -11.63 4.18 2.83
CA LYS A 26 -10.93 4.44 1.55
C LYS A 26 -10.50 3.14 0.84
N CYS A 27 -10.03 2.14 1.59
CA CYS A 27 -9.58 0.86 1.05
C CYS A 27 -10.69 0.01 0.41
N LEU A 28 -11.97 0.31 0.68
CA LEU A 28 -13.12 -0.37 0.07
C LEU A 28 -13.83 0.48 -0.99
N ILE A 29 -13.38 1.71 -1.27
CA ILE A 29 -13.85 2.45 -2.45
C ILE A 29 -13.52 1.65 -3.69
N THR A 30 -14.49 1.56 -4.61
CA THR A 30 -14.36 0.69 -5.79
C THR A 30 -13.65 1.42 -6.94
N ILE A 31 -12.82 0.65 -7.65
CA ILE A 31 -12.25 1.00 -8.95
C ILE A 31 -12.63 -0.12 -9.91
N GLY A 32 -13.29 0.21 -11.02
CA GLY A 32 -13.81 -0.78 -11.94
C GLY A 32 -14.79 -1.77 -11.28
N GLY A 33 -15.61 -1.28 -10.33
CA GLY A 33 -16.60 -2.07 -9.61
C GLY A 33 -16.04 -2.95 -8.48
N ARG A 34 -14.74 -2.97 -8.22
CA ARG A 34 -14.10 -3.78 -7.15
C ARG A 34 -13.42 -2.92 -6.09
N PRO A 35 -13.51 -3.30 -4.80
CA PRO A 35 -12.80 -2.61 -3.72
C PRO A 35 -11.30 -2.50 -3.99
N LEU A 36 -10.70 -1.35 -3.69
CA LEU A 36 -9.27 -1.12 -3.84
C LEU A 36 -8.44 -2.18 -3.10
N LEU A 37 -8.86 -2.57 -1.90
CA LEU A 37 -8.19 -3.61 -1.11
C LEU A 37 -8.22 -4.98 -1.82
N GLU A 38 -9.29 -5.30 -2.58
CA GLU A 38 -9.38 -6.53 -3.34
C GLU A 38 -8.36 -6.58 -4.49
N HIS A 39 -8.11 -5.45 -5.15
CA HIS A 39 -7.06 -5.36 -6.18
C HIS A 39 -5.67 -5.65 -5.59
N TRP A 40 -5.36 -5.10 -4.42
CA TRP A 40 -4.12 -5.39 -3.71
C TRP A 40 -4.00 -6.86 -3.33
N LEU A 41 -5.05 -7.42 -2.71
CA LEU A 41 -5.04 -8.84 -2.32
C LEU A 41 -4.94 -9.77 -3.53
N CYS A 42 -5.58 -9.43 -4.66
CA CYS A 42 -5.42 -10.18 -5.90
C CYS A 42 -3.97 -10.12 -6.43
N ALA A 43 -3.34 -8.95 -6.41
CA ALA A 43 -1.93 -8.82 -6.80
C ALA A 43 -1.02 -9.68 -5.91
N LEU A 44 -1.23 -9.68 -4.61
CA LEU A 44 -0.48 -10.51 -3.65
C LEU A 44 -0.67 -12.01 -3.91
N TYR A 45 -1.93 -12.45 -4.03
CA TYR A 45 -2.27 -13.84 -4.27
C TYR A 45 -1.63 -14.41 -5.55
N ARG A 46 -1.68 -13.64 -6.66
CA ARG A 46 -1.07 -14.02 -7.94
C ARG A 46 0.44 -14.14 -7.89
N ASN A 47 1.08 -13.46 -6.94
CA ASN A 47 2.53 -13.49 -6.76
C ASN A 47 2.97 -14.42 -5.60
N GLY A 48 2.06 -15.30 -5.15
CA GLY A 48 2.39 -16.35 -4.19
C GLY A 48 2.60 -15.86 -2.76
N ILE A 49 2.10 -14.67 -2.40
CA ILE A 49 2.08 -14.21 -1.01
C ILE A 49 1.01 -14.99 -0.25
N THR A 50 1.42 -15.76 0.74
CA THR A 50 0.58 -16.69 1.50
C THR A 50 0.15 -16.17 2.86
N GLN A 51 0.68 -15.03 3.30
CA GLN A 51 0.38 -14.41 4.59
C GLN A 51 0.30 -12.89 4.43
N ALA A 52 -0.87 -12.31 4.71
CA ALA A 52 -1.10 -10.87 4.63
C ALA A 52 -1.82 -10.37 5.88
N LEU A 53 -1.34 -9.27 6.45
CA LEU A 53 -1.96 -8.57 7.57
C LEU A 53 -2.51 -7.23 7.09
N VAL A 54 -3.77 -6.93 7.41
CA VAL A 54 -4.44 -5.67 7.08
C VAL A 54 -4.77 -4.94 8.37
N ASN A 55 -4.25 -3.73 8.57
CA ASN A 55 -4.66 -2.95 9.72
C ASN A 55 -6.01 -2.26 9.47
N ILE A 56 -6.83 -2.22 10.51
CA ILE A 56 -8.21 -1.75 10.45
C ILE A 56 -8.41 -0.69 11.55
N HIS A 57 -9.07 0.42 11.19
CA HIS A 57 -9.45 1.45 12.15
C HIS A 57 -10.86 1.98 11.86
N HIS A 58 -10.99 2.77 10.79
CA HIS A 58 -12.23 3.40 10.37
C HIS A 58 -13.17 2.39 9.70
N HIS A 59 -14.46 2.46 9.98
CA HIS A 59 -15.48 1.52 9.47
C HIS A 59 -15.12 0.04 9.68
N ARG A 60 -14.62 -0.28 10.87
CA ARG A 60 -14.13 -1.61 11.28
C ARG A 60 -15.00 -2.76 10.78
N THR A 61 -16.29 -2.73 11.10
CA THR A 61 -17.23 -3.83 10.80
C THR A 61 -17.31 -4.11 9.29
N LEU A 62 -17.26 -3.07 8.45
CA LEU A 62 -17.33 -3.23 7.01
C LEU A 62 -16.05 -3.88 6.46
N VAL A 63 -14.87 -3.48 6.97
CA VAL A 63 -13.60 -4.10 6.56
C VAL A 63 -13.52 -5.54 7.08
N GLU A 64 -13.89 -5.81 8.34
CA GLU A 64 -13.91 -7.17 8.88
C GLU A 64 -14.85 -8.09 8.07
N SER A 65 -16.05 -7.60 7.70
CA SER A 65 -16.97 -8.37 6.85
C SER A 65 -16.40 -8.64 5.45
N PHE A 66 -15.66 -7.69 4.89
CA PHE A 66 -14.95 -7.89 3.62
C PHE A 66 -13.88 -8.98 3.74
N LEU A 67 -13.06 -8.93 4.80
CA LEU A 67 -11.98 -9.91 5.03
C LEU A 67 -12.51 -11.30 5.43
N ALA A 68 -13.76 -11.40 5.90
CA ALA A 68 -14.39 -12.67 6.23
C ALA A 68 -14.83 -13.49 5.00
N ARG A 69 -14.66 -12.99 3.78
CA ARG A 69 -14.97 -13.69 2.53
C ARG A 69 -14.09 -14.93 2.36
N ASN A 70 -14.66 -16.00 1.81
CA ASN A 70 -14.00 -17.30 1.71
C ASN A 70 -12.63 -17.28 1.04
N GLN A 71 -12.45 -16.45 -0.01
CA GLN A 71 -11.20 -16.35 -0.76
C GLN A 71 -10.04 -15.73 0.05
N PHE A 72 -10.31 -15.10 1.19
CA PHE A 72 -9.30 -14.52 2.06
C PHE A 72 -8.99 -15.38 3.29
N GLN A 73 -9.81 -16.43 3.55
CA GLN A 73 -9.64 -17.28 4.72
C GLN A 73 -8.31 -18.05 4.67
N GLY A 74 -7.63 -18.09 5.82
CA GLY A 74 -6.39 -18.85 6.00
C GLY A 74 -5.11 -18.15 5.54
N TRP A 75 -5.21 -16.95 4.89
CA TRP A 75 -4.02 -16.23 4.46
C TRP A 75 -4.09 -14.69 4.67
N VAL A 76 -5.29 -14.10 4.78
CA VAL A 76 -5.46 -12.68 5.10
C VAL A 76 -6.01 -12.53 6.50
N TYR A 77 -5.36 -11.72 7.31
CA TYR A 77 -5.69 -11.47 8.70
C TYR A 77 -5.94 -9.99 8.94
N GLY A 78 -7.00 -9.64 9.67
CA GLY A 78 -7.30 -8.27 10.07
C GLY A 78 -6.78 -7.98 11.48
N VAL A 79 -6.15 -6.82 11.70
CA VAL A 79 -5.80 -6.33 13.04
C VAL A 79 -6.44 -4.97 13.30
N TYR A 80 -7.24 -4.88 14.35
CA TYR A 80 -7.90 -3.64 14.71
C TYR A 80 -6.99 -2.75 15.58
N GLU A 81 -6.84 -1.50 15.16
CA GLU A 81 -6.15 -0.45 15.90
C GLU A 81 -7.17 0.52 16.52
N PRO A 82 -7.46 0.46 17.82
CA PRO A 82 -8.34 1.43 18.49
C PRO A 82 -7.84 2.87 18.37
N GLN A 83 -6.53 3.03 18.29
CA GLN A 83 -5.82 4.26 18.02
C GLN A 83 -4.82 4.01 16.89
N LEU A 84 -4.72 4.94 15.95
CA LEU A 84 -3.76 4.82 14.84
C LEU A 84 -2.33 4.80 15.38
N LEU A 85 -1.62 3.74 15.08
CA LEU A 85 -0.24 3.53 15.53
C LEU A 85 0.80 4.24 14.64
N GLY A 86 0.37 4.67 13.45
CA GLY A 86 1.24 5.17 12.39
C GLY A 86 1.88 4.03 11.59
N THR A 87 2.43 4.36 10.43
CA THR A 87 2.86 3.38 9.42
C THR A 87 3.93 2.40 9.92
N ALA A 88 4.93 2.90 10.65
CA ALA A 88 5.95 2.07 11.29
C ALA A 88 5.48 1.47 12.62
N GLY A 89 4.59 2.17 13.35
CA GLY A 89 4.02 1.69 14.60
C GLY A 89 3.17 0.43 14.41
N THR A 90 2.39 0.34 13.33
CA THR A 90 1.65 -0.86 12.95
C THR A 90 2.58 -2.05 12.73
N LEU A 91 3.67 -1.87 11.98
CA LEU A 91 4.67 -2.93 11.76
C LEU A 91 5.28 -3.39 13.10
N ARG A 92 5.69 -2.45 13.95
CA ARG A 92 6.25 -2.75 15.27
C ARG A 92 5.30 -3.58 16.14
N GLN A 93 4.05 -3.17 16.23
CA GLN A 93 3.05 -3.83 17.09
C GLN A 93 2.78 -5.27 16.65
N ASN A 94 2.90 -5.54 15.35
CA ASN A 94 2.57 -6.84 14.76
C ASN A 94 3.81 -7.62 14.29
N ARG A 95 5.01 -7.28 14.79
CA ARG A 95 6.28 -7.87 14.34
C ARG A 95 6.31 -9.40 14.40
N GLU A 96 5.62 -9.99 15.38
CA GLU A 96 5.55 -11.45 15.56
C GLU A 96 4.85 -12.15 14.39
N PHE A 97 3.90 -11.48 13.73
CA PHE A 97 3.26 -12.00 12.52
C PHE A 97 4.27 -12.23 11.38
N PHE A 98 5.35 -11.47 11.34
CA PHE A 98 6.33 -11.53 10.25
C PHE A 98 7.49 -12.53 10.48
N GLU A 99 7.65 -13.09 11.69
CA GLU A 99 8.56 -14.22 12.02
C GLU A 99 9.98 -14.11 11.44
N ASN A 100 10.55 -12.90 11.40
CA ASN A 100 11.85 -12.60 10.76
C ASN A 100 11.93 -12.85 9.25
N GLU A 101 10.78 -12.95 8.56
CA GLU A 101 10.73 -12.97 7.10
C GLU A 101 10.76 -11.54 6.53
N PRO A 102 11.13 -11.37 5.25
CA PRO A 102 10.99 -10.07 4.58
C PRO A 102 9.53 -9.60 4.57
N VAL A 103 9.34 -8.29 4.78
CA VAL A 103 8.01 -7.68 4.83
C VAL A 103 7.74 -6.86 3.57
N LEU A 104 6.66 -7.17 2.87
CA LEU A 104 6.09 -6.33 1.84
C LEU A 104 5.11 -5.35 2.50
N LEU A 105 5.59 -4.12 2.76
CA LEU A 105 4.80 -3.04 3.33
C LEU A 105 4.13 -2.24 2.24
N ILE A 106 2.80 -2.12 2.28
CA ILE A 106 1.98 -1.47 1.26
C ILE A 106 1.07 -0.42 1.90
N HIS A 107 1.09 0.81 1.39
CA HIS A 107 0.02 1.77 1.66
C HIS A 107 -1.17 1.43 0.75
N ALA A 108 -2.13 0.67 1.29
CA ALA A 108 -3.25 0.08 0.53
C ALA A 108 -4.32 1.10 0.11
N ASP A 109 -4.05 2.37 0.28
CA ASP A 109 -4.90 3.49 -0.14
C ASP A 109 -4.45 4.12 -1.48
N ASN A 110 -3.45 3.53 -2.14
CA ASN A 110 -3.01 3.88 -3.49
C ASN A 110 -3.54 2.89 -4.52
N TRP A 111 -3.88 3.40 -5.72
CA TRP A 111 -4.13 2.60 -6.90
C TRP A 111 -2.81 2.30 -7.61
N CYS A 112 -2.45 1.02 -7.71
CA CYS A 112 -1.18 0.61 -8.29
C CYS A 112 -1.36 -0.61 -9.18
N GLN A 113 -0.78 -0.54 -10.37
CA GLN A 113 -0.61 -1.67 -11.27
C GLN A 113 0.85 -1.74 -11.68
N CYS A 114 1.50 -2.85 -11.42
CA CYS A 114 2.89 -3.09 -11.77
C CYS A 114 3.14 -4.57 -11.99
N ASP A 115 4.29 -4.92 -12.50
CA ASP A 115 4.80 -6.29 -12.46
C ASP A 115 5.37 -6.59 -11.07
N PHE A 116 4.50 -7.10 -10.18
CA PHE A 116 4.92 -7.51 -8.84
C PHE A 116 5.94 -8.65 -8.84
N SER A 117 5.91 -9.53 -9.85
CA SER A 117 6.91 -10.60 -9.98
C SER A 117 8.30 -10.02 -10.23
N GLU A 118 8.38 -8.99 -11.11
CA GLU A 118 9.63 -8.28 -11.35
C GLU A 118 10.11 -7.52 -10.11
N PHE A 119 9.21 -6.82 -9.39
CA PHE A 119 9.53 -6.11 -8.15
C PHE A 119 10.11 -7.04 -7.08
N LEU A 120 9.46 -8.19 -6.84
CA LEU A 120 9.93 -9.23 -5.91
C LEU A 120 11.26 -9.84 -6.37
N GLY A 121 11.39 -10.10 -7.67
CA GLY A 121 12.61 -10.62 -8.30
C GLY A 121 13.78 -9.65 -8.19
N PHE A 122 13.54 -8.36 -8.41
CA PHE A 122 14.55 -7.31 -8.23
C PHE A 122 15.08 -7.29 -6.79
N HIS A 123 14.18 -7.30 -5.80
CA HIS A 123 14.58 -7.33 -4.40
C HIS A 123 15.46 -8.53 -4.07
N SER A 124 15.10 -9.71 -4.58
CA SER A 124 15.77 -10.96 -4.24
C SER A 124 17.12 -11.15 -4.94
N HIS A 125 17.28 -10.62 -6.16
CA HIS A 125 18.39 -11.01 -7.05
C HIS A 125 19.16 -9.85 -7.66
N GLN A 126 18.60 -8.64 -7.73
CA GLN A 126 19.16 -7.55 -8.54
C GLN A 126 19.46 -6.28 -7.72
N ARG A 127 18.89 -6.14 -6.52
CA ARG A 127 19.15 -4.95 -5.69
C ARG A 127 20.63 -4.80 -5.37
N PRO A 128 21.18 -3.58 -5.30
CA PRO A 128 22.55 -3.33 -4.91
C PRO A 128 22.88 -3.96 -3.55
N SER A 129 24.07 -4.56 -3.44
CA SER A 129 24.53 -5.13 -2.17
C SER A 129 24.62 -4.07 -1.07
N GLY A 130 24.30 -4.46 0.16
CA GLY A 130 24.27 -3.54 1.31
C GLY A 130 22.96 -2.76 1.47
N THR A 131 21.99 -2.94 0.57
CA THR A 131 20.65 -2.36 0.74
C THR A 131 19.74 -3.29 1.57
N SER A 132 18.91 -2.69 2.41
CA SER A 132 18.00 -3.38 3.34
C SER A 132 16.53 -3.16 2.98
N ILE A 133 16.25 -2.18 2.12
CA ILE A 133 14.92 -1.82 1.65
C ILE A 133 14.96 -1.76 0.13
N THR A 134 13.91 -2.28 -0.52
CA THR A 134 13.58 -1.94 -1.90
C THR A 134 12.33 -1.09 -1.90
N MET A 135 12.43 0.14 -2.38
CA MET A 135 11.34 1.09 -2.52
C MET A 135 10.81 1.05 -3.94
N MET A 136 9.50 0.85 -4.11
CA MET A 136 8.85 1.14 -5.38
C MET A 136 8.82 2.64 -5.60
N THR A 137 9.26 3.08 -6.77
CA THR A 137 9.20 4.48 -7.21
C THR A 137 8.36 4.60 -8.47
N PHE A 138 7.93 5.80 -8.80
CA PHE A 138 7.22 6.14 -10.04
C PHE A 138 7.49 7.58 -10.46
N ARG A 139 7.23 7.94 -11.72
CA ARG A 139 7.33 9.32 -12.20
C ARG A 139 6.02 10.04 -11.94
N THR A 140 6.08 11.15 -11.19
CA THR A 140 4.91 11.98 -10.88
C THR A 140 4.90 13.29 -11.66
N SER A 141 3.71 13.75 -12.06
CA SER A 141 3.48 15.10 -12.58
C SER A 141 3.24 16.15 -11.47
N SER A 142 3.11 15.70 -10.21
CA SER A 142 2.82 16.54 -9.06
C SER A 142 3.82 16.31 -7.93
N PRO A 143 5.11 16.65 -8.14
CA PRO A 143 6.18 16.30 -7.20
C PRO A 143 6.05 16.95 -5.82
N THR A 144 5.44 18.12 -5.71
CA THR A 144 5.17 18.80 -4.43
C THR A 144 4.18 18.05 -3.52
N ALA A 145 3.37 17.15 -4.11
CA ALA A 145 2.42 16.33 -3.36
C ALA A 145 2.99 14.99 -2.89
N CYS A 146 4.21 14.63 -3.31
CA CYS A 146 4.84 13.34 -3.08
C CYS A 146 6.14 13.46 -2.28
N GLY A 147 6.57 12.36 -1.68
CA GLY A 147 7.95 12.20 -1.24
C GLY A 147 8.86 11.95 -2.45
N ILE A 148 9.83 12.81 -2.70
CA ILE A 148 10.74 12.72 -3.86
C ILE A 148 12.08 12.14 -3.40
N VAL A 149 12.65 11.26 -4.22
CA VAL A 149 13.96 10.64 -3.95
C VAL A 149 15.02 11.12 -4.94
N GLU A 150 16.23 11.32 -4.43
CA GLU A 150 17.45 11.43 -5.23
C GLU A 150 18.24 10.13 -5.08
N VAL A 151 18.68 9.57 -6.18
CA VAL A 151 19.38 8.29 -6.22
C VAL A 151 20.77 8.45 -6.83
N ASP A 152 21.68 7.58 -6.42
CA ASP A 152 23.00 7.46 -7.06
C ASP A 152 22.94 6.69 -8.40
N SER A 153 24.10 6.49 -9.01
CA SER A 153 24.21 5.76 -10.29
C SER A 153 23.80 4.29 -10.23
N LYS A 154 23.62 3.74 -9.02
CA LYS A 154 23.18 2.36 -8.79
C LYS A 154 21.69 2.27 -8.42
N GLY A 155 20.99 3.39 -8.37
CA GLY A 155 19.58 3.45 -7.94
C GLY A 155 19.40 3.34 -6.43
N VAL A 156 20.41 3.71 -5.63
CA VAL A 156 20.31 3.75 -4.17
C VAL A 156 19.96 5.16 -3.71
N VAL A 157 18.92 5.27 -2.86
CA VAL A 157 18.43 6.56 -2.35
C VAL A 157 19.48 7.24 -1.48
N GLN A 158 19.87 8.45 -1.85
CA GLN A 158 20.80 9.30 -1.12
C GLN A 158 20.09 10.39 -0.32
N ASN A 159 19.00 10.95 -0.88
CA ASN A 159 18.17 11.96 -0.25
C ASN A 159 16.69 11.64 -0.42
N PHE A 160 15.90 12.08 0.56
CA PHE A 160 14.44 11.94 0.56
C PHE A 160 13.79 13.25 1.00
N HIS A 161 12.88 13.77 0.18
CA HIS A 161 12.23 15.06 0.34
C HIS A 161 10.72 14.86 0.48
N GLU A 162 10.20 14.88 1.69
CA GLU A 162 8.77 14.66 1.95
C GLU A 162 7.97 15.96 1.72
N LYS A 163 7.30 16.04 0.57
CA LYS A 163 6.33 17.11 0.22
C LYS A 163 6.86 18.54 0.42
N ILE A 164 8.02 18.83 -0.17
CA ILE A 164 8.62 20.16 -0.14
C ILE A 164 8.12 21.01 -1.31
N GLU A 165 8.22 22.35 -1.20
CA GLU A 165 7.73 23.29 -2.23
C GLU A 165 8.54 23.25 -3.52
N ASP A 166 9.86 23.03 -3.44
CA ASP A 166 10.76 22.96 -4.60
C ASP A 166 11.52 21.62 -4.61
N PRO A 167 10.89 20.53 -5.08
CA PRO A 167 11.52 19.21 -5.11
C PRO A 167 12.55 19.10 -6.24
N PRO A 168 13.69 18.38 -6.01
CA PRO A 168 14.79 18.31 -6.95
C PRO A 168 14.51 17.47 -8.21
N GLY A 169 13.31 16.90 -8.32
CA GLY A 169 12.95 16.03 -9.42
C GLY A 169 11.53 15.51 -9.33
N ASN A 170 11.24 14.44 -10.06
CA ASN A 170 9.91 13.85 -10.15
C ASN A 170 9.88 12.34 -9.86
N LEU A 171 10.98 11.74 -9.40
CA LEU A 171 11.02 10.36 -8.99
C LEU A 171 10.42 10.24 -7.57
N ALA A 172 9.20 9.74 -7.51
CA ALA A 172 8.40 9.72 -6.30
C ALA A 172 8.40 8.36 -5.61
N ASN A 173 8.31 8.39 -4.29
CA ASN A 173 8.08 7.23 -3.44
C ASN A 173 6.67 6.68 -3.66
N GLY A 174 6.55 5.44 -4.11
CA GLY A 174 5.27 4.75 -4.36
C GLY A 174 4.61 4.17 -3.10
N ALA A 175 5.24 4.34 -1.93
CA ALA A 175 4.74 3.82 -0.65
C ALA A 175 4.45 2.29 -0.67
N VAL A 176 5.27 1.57 -1.42
CA VAL A 176 5.35 0.10 -1.46
C VAL A 176 6.81 -0.27 -1.26
N TYR A 177 7.07 -1.12 -0.27
CA TYR A 177 8.44 -1.43 0.14
C TYR A 177 8.61 -2.91 0.43
N LEU A 178 9.74 -3.47 0.02
CA LEU A 178 10.23 -4.74 0.54
C LEU A 178 11.33 -4.47 1.56
N LEU A 179 11.10 -4.97 2.76
CA LEU A 179 11.95 -4.73 3.94
C LEU A 179 12.65 -6.03 4.32
N GLU A 180 13.96 -5.99 4.44
CA GLU A 180 14.69 -7.10 5.08
C GLU A 180 14.38 -7.18 6.58
N PRO A 181 14.51 -8.35 7.22
CA PRO A 181 14.18 -8.55 8.63
C PRO A 181 14.88 -7.57 9.59
N GLU A 182 16.07 -7.11 9.24
CA GLU A 182 16.82 -6.13 10.04
C GLU A 182 16.11 -4.77 10.16
N VAL A 183 15.31 -4.38 9.13
CA VAL A 183 14.52 -3.13 9.18
C VAL A 183 13.40 -3.28 10.18
N SER A 184 12.69 -4.42 10.16
CA SER A 184 11.63 -4.73 11.12
C SER A 184 12.17 -4.84 12.56
N ALA A 185 13.35 -5.43 12.73
CA ALA A 185 14.04 -5.50 14.02
C ALA A 185 14.39 -4.10 14.53
N TRP A 186 14.97 -3.25 13.66
CA TRP A 186 15.33 -1.87 14.02
C TRP A 186 14.10 -1.04 14.46
N ILE A 187 12.98 -1.18 13.74
CA ILE A 187 11.70 -0.54 14.12
C ILE A 187 11.19 -1.10 15.45
N GLY A 188 11.28 -2.41 15.65
CA GLY A 188 10.81 -3.13 16.84
C GLY A 188 11.44 -2.65 18.14
N GLU A 189 12.71 -2.27 18.11
CA GLU A 189 13.49 -1.79 19.26
C GLU A 189 13.20 -0.33 19.64
N ARG A 190 12.46 0.44 18.82
CA ARG A 190 12.32 1.90 18.93
C ARG A 190 10.86 2.33 19.09
N LEU A 191 10.40 2.45 20.33
CA LEU A 191 9.01 2.78 20.67
C LEU A 191 8.53 4.13 20.13
N PHE A 192 9.44 5.08 19.92
CA PHE A 192 9.12 6.42 19.40
C PHE A 192 8.96 6.46 17.89
N VAL A 193 9.40 5.43 17.14
CA VAL A 193 9.24 5.36 15.69
C VAL A 193 7.80 4.99 15.36
N LYS A 194 7.10 5.91 14.70
CA LYS A 194 5.68 5.75 14.32
C LYS A 194 5.46 5.89 12.81
N ASP A 195 6.23 6.75 12.16
CA ASP A 195 6.04 7.08 10.75
C ASP A 195 7.19 6.56 9.89
N PHE A 196 6.83 5.85 8.81
CA PHE A 196 7.82 5.22 7.95
C PHE A 196 8.57 6.24 7.10
N SER A 197 7.85 7.20 6.50
CA SER A 197 8.44 8.18 5.59
C SER A 197 9.40 9.14 6.30
N THR A 198 9.00 9.65 7.47
CA THR A 198 9.74 10.71 8.18
C THR A 198 10.75 10.18 9.20
N GLN A 199 10.65 8.92 9.61
CA GLN A 199 11.51 8.37 10.67
C GLN A 199 12.32 7.14 10.23
N VAL A 200 11.76 6.26 9.37
CA VAL A 200 12.47 5.06 8.90
C VAL A 200 13.30 5.36 7.67
N ILE A 201 12.71 5.94 6.62
CA ILE A 201 13.43 6.27 5.38
C ILE A 201 14.70 7.08 5.64
N PRO A 202 14.68 8.19 6.43
CA PRO A 202 15.90 8.96 6.69
C PRO A 202 17.01 8.17 7.39
N HIS A 203 16.64 7.18 8.23
CA HIS A 203 17.63 6.34 8.90
C HIS A 203 18.33 5.35 7.95
N PHE A 204 17.63 4.93 6.89
CA PHE A 204 18.15 3.94 5.94
C PHE A 204 18.67 4.56 4.63
N LEU A 205 18.84 5.89 4.54
CA LEU A 205 19.49 6.52 3.38
C LEU A 205 20.85 5.86 3.10
N GLY A 206 21.17 5.65 1.82
CA GLY A 206 22.31 4.85 1.37
C GLY A 206 22.08 3.33 1.43
N ARG A 207 20.95 2.85 1.99
CA ARG A 207 20.61 1.43 2.12
C ARG A 207 19.20 1.10 1.54
N ILE A 208 18.64 1.99 0.72
CA ILE A 208 17.36 1.82 0.04
C ILE A 208 17.61 1.73 -1.45
N ALA A 209 17.37 0.57 -2.05
CA ALA A 209 17.34 0.41 -3.51
C ALA A 209 15.99 0.91 -4.04
N THR A 210 15.99 1.45 -5.26
CA THR A 210 14.74 1.82 -5.95
C THR A 210 14.44 0.84 -7.08
N TRP A 211 13.15 0.53 -7.25
CA TRP A 211 12.60 -0.12 -8.42
C TRP A 211 11.51 0.77 -9.00
N GLU A 212 11.67 1.22 -10.26
CA GLU A 212 10.74 2.16 -10.88
C GLU A 212 9.58 1.41 -11.54
N ASN A 213 8.35 1.62 -11.03
CA ASN A 213 7.12 1.12 -11.63
C ASN A 213 6.85 1.82 -12.95
N GLN A 214 6.86 1.08 -14.05
CA GLN A 214 6.54 1.56 -15.38
C GLN A 214 5.02 1.50 -15.70
N GLY A 215 4.22 0.93 -14.79
CA GLY A 215 2.78 0.83 -14.90
C GLY A 215 2.05 2.03 -14.28
N ILE A 216 0.91 1.77 -13.67
CA ILE A 216 0.06 2.81 -13.07
C ILE A 216 0.36 2.94 -11.58
N HIS A 217 0.55 4.18 -11.13
CA HIS A 217 0.56 4.52 -9.71
C HIS A 217 -0.18 5.84 -9.49
N ARG A 218 -1.22 5.82 -8.61
CA ARG A 218 -2.03 7.00 -8.27
C ARG A 218 -2.34 7.03 -6.77
N ASP A 219 -2.07 8.16 -6.12
CA ASP A 219 -2.74 8.47 -4.84
C ASP A 219 -4.20 8.84 -5.14
N ILE A 220 -5.12 7.96 -4.86
CA ILE A 220 -6.57 8.22 -4.99
C ILE A 220 -7.15 8.97 -3.79
N GLY A 221 -6.35 9.80 -3.14
CA GLY A 221 -6.76 10.62 -2.01
C GLY A 221 -7.62 11.84 -2.36
N MET A 222 -7.80 12.15 -3.65
CA MET A 222 -8.62 13.24 -4.17
C MET A 222 -9.62 12.71 -5.19
N ILE A 223 -10.78 13.35 -5.31
CA ILE A 223 -11.86 12.93 -6.23
C ILE A 223 -11.36 12.82 -7.66
N HIS A 224 -10.65 13.83 -8.19
CA HIS A 224 -10.14 13.80 -9.56
C HIS A 224 -9.19 12.62 -9.83
N SER A 225 -8.37 12.23 -8.86
CA SER A 225 -7.49 11.08 -8.97
C SER A 225 -8.28 9.75 -8.94
N LEU A 226 -9.35 9.70 -8.15
CA LEU A 226 -10.25 8.55 -8.10
C LEU A 226 -11.03 8.41 -9.41
N VAL A 227 -11.52 9.52 -9.99
CA VAL A 227 -12.19 9.55 -11.31
C VAL A 227 -11.22 9.05 -12.39
N ALA A 228 -9.99 9.55 -12.41
CA ALA A 228 -8.97 9.08 -13.36
C ALA A 228 -8.69 7.57 -13.22
N ALA A 229 -8.68 7.05 -11.99
CA ALA A 229 -8.48 5.62 -11.73
C ALA A 229 -9.61 4.74 -12.27
N GLN A 230 -10.86 5.26 -12.37
CA GLN A 230 -11.97 4.51 -12.98
C GLN A 230 -11.76 4.24 -14.48
N SER A 231 -11.01 5.11 -15.16
CA SER A 231 -10.70 5.00 -16.60
C SER A 231 -9.43 4.18 -16.89
N ASP A 232 -8.67 3.81 -15.87
CA ASP A 232 -7.48 2.98 -16.04
C ASP A 232 -7.87 1.54 -16.46
N PRO A 233 -7.01 0.83 -17.22
CA PRO A 233 -7.23 -0.57 -17.54
C PRO A 233 -7.47 -1.40 -16.28
N GLN A 234 -8.47 -2.30 -16.31
CA GLN A 234 -8.79 -3.11 -15.15
C GLN A 234 -7.93 -4.38 -15.14
N PRO A 235 -7.23 -4.70 -14.04
CA PRO A 235 -6.47 -5.93 -13.93
C PRO A 235 -7.40 -7.14 -13.89
N VAL A 236 -6.89 -8.28 -14.38
CA VAL A 236 -7.63 -9.56 -14.33
C VAL A 236 -7.96 -9.91 -12.88
N ASN A 237 -9.22 -10.26 -12.64
CA ASN A 237 -9.68 -10.70 -11.33
C ASN A 237 -9.14 -12.08 -10.95
N CYS A 238 -8.91 -12.33 -9.66
CA CYS A 238 -8.50 -13.61 -9.12
C CYS A 238 -9.69 -14.46 -8.67
N TRP A 239 -10.80 -13.83 -8.33
CA TRP A 239 -11.96 -14.47 -7.71
C TRP A 239 -13.26 -14.06 -8.40
N ASP A 240 -14.28 -14.92 -8.28
CA ASP A 240 -15.64 -14.57 -8.67
C ASP A 240 -16.14 -13.39 -7.79
N THR A 241 -16.65 -12.35 -8.42
CA THR A 241 -17.22 -11.19 -7.73
C THR A 241 -18.66 -11.40 -7.28
N ALA A 242 -19.29 -12.50 -7.64
CA ALA A 242 -20.70 -12.78 -7.38
C ALA A 242 -20.98 -13.41 -6.00
N ASP A 243 -20.08 -13.29 -5.02
CA ASP A 243 -20.31 -13.77 -3.66
C ASP A 243 -21.38 -12.95 -2.93
N SER A 244 -21.84 -13.44 -1.77
CA SER A 244 -22.90 -12.79 -1.00
C SER A 244 -22.52 -11.41 -0.49
N TRP A 245 -21.25 -11.21 -0.13
CA TRP A 245 -20.73 -9.91 0.32
C TRP A 245 -20.75 -8.88 -0.82
N SER A 246 -20.24 -9.26 -2.01
CA SER A 246 -20.21 -8.37 -3.18
C SER A 246 -21.60 -7.90 -3.57
N ARG A 247 -22.58 -8.81 -3.63
CA ARG A 247 -23.98 -8.47 -3.93
C ARG A 247 -24.59 -7.53 -2.88
N ALA A 248 -24.29 -7.74 -1.60
CA ALA A 248 -24.75 -6.83 -0.54
C ALA A 248 -24.06 -5.46 -0.64
N PHE A 249 -22.78 -5.44 -0.99
CA PHE A 249 -21.99 -4.21 -1.10
C PHE A 249 -22.39 -3.37 -2.32
N GLU A 250 -22.89 -3.97 -3.41
CA GLU A 250 -23.44 -3.25 -4.58
C GLU A 250 -24.54 -2.26 -4.20
N SER A 251 -25.31 -2.56 -3.13
CA SER A 251 -26.35 -1.67 -2.60
C SER A 251 -25.81 -0.61 -1.63
N HIS A 252 -24.51 -0.57 -1.37
CA HIS A 252 -23.92 0.38 -0.42
C HIS A 252 -23.99 1.82 -0.96
N PRO A 253 -24.36 2.83 -0.12
CA PRO A 253 -24.53 4.22 -0.56
C PRO A 253 -23.32 4.83 -1.28
N VAL A 254 -22.11 4.33 -1.04
CA VAL A 254 -20.88 4.81 -1.70
C VAL A 254 -20.96 4.72 -3.23
N HIS A 255 -21.66 3.72 -3.78
CA HIS A 255 -21.76 3.55 -5.24
C HIS A 255 -22.58 4.67 -5.88
N HIS A 256 -23.71 5.06 -5.26
CA HIS A 256 -24.49 6.19 -5.74
C HIS A 256 -23.74 7.52 -5.63
N GLN A 257 -22.99 7.71 -4.53
CA GLN A 257 -22.16 8.89 -4.35
C GLN A 257 -21.01 8.94 -5.37
N LEU A 258 -20.38 7.80 -5.67
CA LEU A 258 -19.31 7.72 -6.65
C LEU A 258 -19.81 8.05 -8.06
N VAL A 259 -20.98 7.57 -8.47
CA VAL A 259 -21.59 7.91 -9.77
C VAL A 259 -21.81 9.42 -9.88
N GLY A 260 -22.33 10.06 -8.84
CA GLY A 260 -22.54 11.51 -8.82
C GLY A 260 -21.25 12.36 -8.87
N GLU A 261 -20.08 11.77 -8.60
CA GLU A 261 -18.77 12.44 -8.74
C GLU A 261 -18.14 12.16 -10.12
N LEU A 262 -18.67 11.18 -10.86
CA LEU A 262 -18.20 10.82 -12.22
C LEU A 262 -18.92 11.60 -13.33
N ASP A 263 -20.15 12.10 -13.04
CA ASP A 263 -20.97 12.94 -13.91
C ASP A 263 -20.55 14.42 -13.81
#